data_258d813716b69ea07fc1f2f652ab5c59
#
_entry.id   258d813716b69ea07fc1f2f652ab5c59
#
_cell.length_a   1.000
_cell.length_b   1.000
_cell.length_c   1.000
_cell.angle_alpha   90.00
_cell.angle_beta   90.00
_cell.angle_gamma   90.00
#
_symmetry.space_group_name_H-M   'P 1'
#
loop_
_entity.id
_entity.type
_entity.pdbx_description
1 polymer ?
#
loop_
_entity_poly.entity_id
_entity_poly.type
_entity_poly.pdbx_seq_one_letter_code
_entity_poly.pdbx_strand_id
1 'polypeptide(L)'
;MNFAELAQAFTAYTGAVDQVDNAQLALWFNEAQLDLAYDLGPVSRLELNAAAGDTLLPGADWLCLTGCDLEYRRLADGRLLFPAGGQGCLYYRALPPAFTGVNGDQESTLPAPVHYLLALFAAARYWDMESEGDGEESAHAGKWLSYYYQGKNLARSRLPGSRSDAEQWTVA
;
A
#
# COMPACT_ATOMS: atom_id res chain seq x y z
N MET A 1 -5.10 -13.74 -0.98
CA MET A 1 -5.72 -14.10 0.34
C MET A 1 -6.87 -13.17 0.57
N ASN A 2 -7.97 -13.70 1.00
CA ASN A 2 -9.12 -12.93 1.46
C ASN A 2 -8.98 -12.57 2.96
N PHE A 3 -9.92 -11.77 3.47
CA PHE A 3 -9.89 -11.31 4.87
C PHE A 3 -9.89 -12.47 5.88
N ALA A 4 -10.68 -13.53 5.64
CA ALA A 4 -10.75 -14.68 6.54
C ALA A 4 -9.42 -15.46 6.59
N GLU A 5 -8.76 -15.63 5.43
CA GLU A 5 -7.43 -16.28 5.36
C GLU A 5 -6.35 -15.43 6.06
N LEU A 6 -6.44 -14.11 5.95
CA LEU A 6 -5.53 -13.19 6.66
C LEU A 6 -5.73 -13.26 8.18
N ALA A 7 -6.98 -13.32 8.64
CA ALA A 7 -7.30 -13.48 10.06
C ALA A 7 -6.79 -14.83 10.61
N GLN A 8 -6.91 -15.91 9.84
CA GLN A 8 -6.33 -17.21 10.21
C GLN A 8 -4.79 -17.15 10.29
N ALA A 9 -4.14 -16.49 9.33
CA ALA A 9 -2.69 -16.30 9.35
C ALA A 9 -2.25 -15.48 10.57
N PHE A 10 -2.97 -14.40 10.90
CA PHE A 10 -2.74 -13.61 12.11
C PHE A 10 -2.83 -14.48 13.37
N THR A 11 -3.90 -15.25 13.52
CA THR A 11 -4.07 -16.18 14.66
C THR A 11 -2.94 -17.20 14.74
N ALA A 12 -2.49 -17.74 13.60
CA ALA A 12 -1.37 -18.67 13.55
C ALA A 12 -0.04 -18.05 14.01
N TYR A 13 0.16 -16.75 13.76
CA TYR A 13 1.38 -16.04 14.17
C TYR A 13 1.36 -15.60 15.64
N THR A 14 0.19 -15.26 16.18
CA THR A 14 0.06 -14.67 17.52
C THR A 14 -0.42 -15.66 18.58
N GLY A 15 -1.14 -16.70 18.19
CA GLY A 15 -1.90 -17.56 19.10
C GLY A 15 -3.17 -16.88 19.66
N ALA A 16 -3.49 -15.66 19.23
CA ALA A 16 -4.61 -14.87 19.72
C ALA A 16 -5.93 -15.36 19.10
N VAL A 17 -6.53 -16.37 19.71
CA VAL A 17 -7.86 -16.88 19.31
C VAL A 17 -8.92 -16.01 19.97
N ASP A 18 -9.80 -15.39 19.18
CA ASP A 18 -10.94 -14.57 19.65
C ASP A 18 -10.57 -13.38 20.58
N GLN A 19 -9.30 -12.98 20.59
CA GLN A 19 -8.84 -11.86 21.43
C GLN A 19 -8.91 -10.51 20.71
N VAL A 20 -8.97 -10.52 19.37
CA VAL A 20 -9.04 -9.33 18.52
C VAL A 20 -10.27 -9.45 17.63
N ASP A 21 -11.11 -8.42 17.62
CA ASP A 21 -12.28 -8.42 16.76
C ASP A 21 -11.93 -8.13 15.29
N ASN A 22 -12.84 -8.47 14.39
CA ASN A 22 -12.64 -8.31 12.96
C ASN A 22 -12.52 -6.83 12.55
N ALA A 23 -13.11 -5.89 13.29
CA ALA A 23 -13.00 -4.47 12.99
C ALA A 23 -11.59 -3.96 13.27
N GLN A 24 -10.99 -4.40 14.37
CA GLN A 24 -9.60 -4.08 14.71
C GLN A 24 -8.62 -4.73 13.73
N LEU A 25 -8.84 -6.00 13.35
CA LEU A 25 -8.03 -6.67 12.32
C LEU A 25 -8.13 -5.94 10.97
N ALA A 26 -9.33 -5.52 10.56
CA ALA A 26 -9.52 -4.76 9.34
C ALA A 26 -8.73 -3.44 9.36
N LEU A 27 -8.70 -2.75 10.50
CA LEU A 27 -7.92 -1.51 10.66
C LEU A 27 -6.41 -1.77 10.42
N TRP A 28 -5.84 -2.80 11.06
CA TRP A 28 -4.43 -3.14 10.90
C TRP A 28 -4.08 -3.63 9.49
N PHE A 29 -4.96 -4.44 8.88
CA PHE A 29 -4.76 -4.88 7.50
C PHE A 29 -4.84 -3.72 6.51
N ASN A 30 -5.73 -2.74 6.73
CA ASN A 30 -5.85 -1.55 5.90
C ASN A 30 -4.61 -0.65 6.01
N GLU A 31 -4.06 -0.49 7.22
CA GLU A 31 -2.83 0.26 7.44
C GLU A 31 -1.66 -0.39 6.68
N ALA A 32 -1.49 -1.71 6.82
CA ALA A 32 -0.47 -2.46 6.10
C ALA A 32 -0.69 -2.45 4.59
N GLN A 33 -1.95 -2.59 4.14
CA GLN A 33 -2.30 -2.57 2.73
C GLN A 33 -1.96 -1.23 2.08
N LEU A 34 -2.18 -0.13 2.78
CA LEU A 34 -1.83 1.21 2.31
C LEU A 34 -0.31 1.38 2.17
N ASP A 35 0.45 0.96 3.19
CA ASP A 35 1.91 1.01 3.19
C ASP A 35 2.53 0.14 2.08
N LEU A 36 1.96 -1.05 1.84
CA LEU A 36 2.41 -1.93 0.75
C LEU A 36 1.98 -1.42 -0.62
N ALA A 37 0.77 -0.86 -0.75
CA ALA A 37 0.27 -0.36 -2.02
C ALA A 37 1.10 0.81 -2.55
N TYR A 38 1.65 1.63 -1.67
CA TYR A 38 2.52 2.74 -2.06
C TYR A 38 3.75 2.28 -2.84
N ASP A 39 4.34 1.14 -2.44
CA ASP A 39 5.55 0.60 -3.05
C ASP A 39 5.30 -0.53 -4.06
N LEU A 40 4.31 -1.37 -3.80
CA LEU A 40 4.11 -2.67 -4.44
C LEU A 40 2.73 -2.83 -5.09
N GLY A 41 1.82 -1.86 -4.91
CA GLY A 41 0.48 -1.90 -5.49
C GLY A 41 0.52 -1.93 -7.01
N PRO A 42 -0.52 -2.46 -7.66
CA PRO A 42 -0.62 -2.48 -9.11
C PRO A 42 -0.61 -1.06 -9.69
N VAL A 43 0.09 -0.89 -10.81
CA VAL A 43 0.13 0.37 -11.54
C VAL A 43 -1.05 0.40 -12.50
N SER A 44 -1.87 1.43 -12.36
CA SER A 44 -2.97 1.76 -13.27
C SER A 44 -2.49 2.74 -14.33
N ARG A 45 -3.15 2.73 -15.50
CA ARG A 45 -2.85 3.58 -16.64
C ARG A 45 -4.06 4.44 -17.00
N LEU A 46 -3.84 5.75 -17.18
CA LEU A 46 -4.82 6.68 -17.71
C LEU A 46 -4.31 7.24 -19.04
N GLU A 47 -5.10 7.10 -20.11
CA GLU A 47 -4.80 7.71 -21.40
C GLU A 47 -5.06 9.22 -21.32
N LEU A 48 -4.11 10.01 -21.80
CA LEU A 48 -4.14 11.46 -21.82
C LEU A 48 -4.19 11.97 -23.26
N ASN A 49 -5.02 12.99 -23.47
CA ASN A 49 -4.99 13.83 -24.67
C ASN A 49 -5.13 15.29 -24.17
N ALA A 50 -4.02 15.92 -23.85
CA ALA A 50 -3.97 17.23 -23.23
C ALA A 50 -3.59 18.30 -24.26
N ALA A 51 -4.26 19.44 -24.25
CA ALA A 51 -3.79 20.64 -24.94
C ALA A 51 -2.71 21.35 -24.11
N ALA A 52 -1.91 22.20 -24.75
CA ALA A 52 -0.93 23.00 -24.03
C ALA A 52 -1.61 23.92 -23.00
N GLY A 53 -1.17 23.83 -21.75
CA GLY A 53 -1.74 24.56 -20.63
C GLY A 53 -2.90 23.85 -19.90
N ASP A 54 -3.33 22.68 -20.38
CA ASP A 54 -4.35 21.90 -19.68
C ASP A 54 -3.89 21.46 -18.29
N THR A 55 -4.85 21.30 -17.39
CA THR A 55 -4.61 20.80 -16.04
C THR A 55 -5.47 19.58 -15.72
N LEU A 56 -4.90 18.62 -15.01
CA LEU A 56 -5.58 17.42 -14.52
C LEU A 56 -5.54 17.40 -12.99
N LEU A 57 -6.70 17.25 -12.36
CA LEU A 57 -6.79 16.96 -10.94
C LEU A 57 -6.66 15.44 -10.74
N PRO A 58 -5.68 14.97 -9.94
CA PRO A 58 -5.60 13.56 -9.55
C PRO A 58 -6.92 13.06 -8.96
N GLY A 59 -7.32 11.84 -9.33
CA GLY A 59 -8.50 11.21 -8.77
C GLY A 59 -8.37 10.96 -7.25
N ALA A 60 -9.48 10.95 -6.54
CA ALA A 60 -9.49 10.69 -5.10
C ALA A 60 -9.02 9.26 -4.74
N ASP A 61 -9.04 8.37 -5.72
CA ASP A 61 -8.56 6.99 -5.63
C ASP A 61 -7.07 6.82 -5.98
N TRP A 62 -6.35 7.91 -6.28
CA TRP A 62 -4.93 7.85 -6.58
C TRP A 62 -4.09 7.93 -5.32
N LEU A 63 -3.31 6.88 -5.07
CA LEU A 63 -2.37 6.85 -3.95
C LEU A 63 -1.09 7.63 -4.26
N CYS A 64 -0.48 7.34 -5.42
CA CYS A 64 0.70 8.08 -5.90
C CYS A 64 0.85 7.96 -7.41
N LEU A 65 1.48 9.00 -7.98
CA LEU A 65 1.89 9.03 -9.38
C LEU A 65 3.20 8.26 -9.53
N THR A 66 3.28 7.37 -10.52
CA THR A 66 4.48 6.56 -10.79
C THR A 66 5.19 6.95 -12.09
N GLY A 67 4.50 7.64 -13.00
CA GLY A 67 5.10 8.14 -14.24
C GLY A 67 4.09 8.87 -15.12
N CYS A 68 4.60 9.56 -16.14
CA CYS A 68 3.80 10.18 -17.18
C CYS A 68 4.62 10.28 -18.46
N ASP A 69 4.00 9.98 -19.62
CA ASP A 69 4.67 10.09 -20.94
C ASP A 69 4.76 11.56 -21.40
N LEU A 70 3.97 12.47 -20.81
CA LEU A 70 3.98 13.89 -21.11
C LEU A 70 4.78 14.67 -20.06
N GLU A 71 5.43 15.74 -20.48
CA GLU A 71 5.98 16.72 -19.55
C GLU A 71 4.86 17.33 -18.70
N TYR A 72 5.03 17.34 -17.39
CA TYR A 72 4.08 17.96 -16.48
C TYR A 72 4.77 18.71 -15.34
N ARG A 73 4.03 19.65 -14.74
CA ARG A 73 4.41 20.34 -13.51
C ARG A 73 3.32 20.19 -12.46
N ARG A 74 3.71 19.91 -11.23
CA ARG A 74 2.75 19.86 -10.12
C ARG A 74 2.49 21.27 -9.61
N LEU A 75 1.24 21.69 -9.61
CA LEU A 75 0.81 22.98 -9.07
C LEU A 75 0.64 22.90 -7.54
N ALA A 76 0.62 24.06 -6.88
CA ALA A 76 0.46 24.16 -5.43
C ALA A 76 -0.88 23.59 -4.91
N ASP A 77 -1.91 23.58 -5.76
CA ASP A 77 -3.21 22.97 -5.47
C ASP A 77 -3.29 21.48 -5.76
N GLY A 78 -2.17 20.84 -6.10
CA GLY A 78 -2.05 19.42 -6.38
C GLY A 78 -2.39 19.01 -7.81
N ARG A 79 -2.89 19.91 -8.66
CA ARG A 79 -3.15 19.64 -10.08
C ARG A 79 -1.85 19.42 -10.85
N LEU A 80 -1.94 18.64 -11.94
CA LEU A 80 -0.87 18.46 -12.91
C LEU A 80 -1.14 19.41 -14.09
N LEU A 81 -0.19 20.28 -14.41
CA LEU A 81 -0.21 21.17 -15.58
C LEU A 81 0.63 20.53 -16.69
N PHE A 82 0.11 20.47 -17.91
CA PHE A 82 0.79 20.00 -19.11
C PHE A 82 1.22 21.18 -19.99
N PRO A 83 2.47 21.67 -19.88
CA PRO A 83 2.90 22.91 -20.55
C PRO A 83 2.83 22.83 -22.07
N ALA A 84 3.24 21.69 -22.65
CA ALA A 84 3.29 21.49 -24.09
C ALA A 84 2.06 20.77 -24.66
N GLY A 85 1.28 20.11 -23.82
CA GLY A 85 0.21 19.22 -24.25
C GLY A 85 0.75 17.96 -24.95
N GLY A 86 -0.16 17.18 -25.57
CA GLY A 86 0.20 15.97 -26.32
C GLY A 86 -0.72 14.79 -26.02
N GLN A 87 -0.38 13.65 -26.62
CA GLN A 87 -1.02 12.37 -26.35
C GLN A 87 -0.03 11.44 -25.64
N GLY A 88 -0.47 10.74 -24.61
CA GLY A 88 0.38 9.86 -23.83
C GLY A 88 -0.39 9.16 -22.73
N CYS A 89 0.32 8.61 -21.76
CA CYS A 89 -0.26 7.93 -20.63
C CYS A 89 0.29 8.49 -19.32
N LEU A 90 -0.55 8.45 -18.32
CA LEU A 90 -0.19 8.72 -16.95
C LEU A 90 -0.33 7.41 -16.17
N TYR A 91 0.66 7.11 -15.34
CA TYR A 91 0.74 5.90 -14.56
C TYR A 91 0.64 6.24 -13.08
N TYR A 92 -0.23 5.56 -12.36
CA TYR A 92 -0.46 5.80 -10.93
C TYR A 92 -0.77 4.51 -10.20
N ARG A 93 -0.56 4.51 -8.89
CA ARG A 93 -1.05 3.44 -8.02
C ARG A 93 -2.39 3.87 -7.44
N ALA A 94 -3.37 2.98 -7.53
CA ALA A 94 -4.68 3.21 -6.95
C ALA A 94 -4.67 2.92 -5.44
N LEU A 95 -5.54 3.63 -4.73
CA LEU A 95 -5.84 3.34 -3.34
C LEU A 95 -6.54 1.98 -3.26
N PRO A 96 -6.02 1.01 -2.51
CA PRO A 96 -6.68 -0.29 -2.39
C PRO A 96 -8.02 -0.18 -1.66
N PRO A 97 -9.03 -0.98 -2.04
CA PRO A 97 -10.29 -1.04 -1.32
C PRO A 97 -10.07 -1.46 0.13
N ALA A 98 -10.64 -0.72 1.08
CA ALA A 98 -10.47 -1.03 2.49
C ALA A 98 -11.25 -2.30 2.88
N PHE A 99 -10.64 -3.16 3.68
CA PHE A 99 -11.34 -4.23 4.38
C PHE A 99 -12.33 -3.64 5.39
N THR A 100 -13.52 -4.23 5.45
CA THR A 100 -14.58 -3.79 6.37
C THR A 100 -14.64 -4.60 7.66
N GLY A 101 -13.98 -5.76 7.70
CA GLY A 101 -14.07 -6.73 8.80
C GLY A 101 -15.39 -7.53 8.85
N VAL A 102 -16.34 -7.21 7.97
CA VAL A 102 -17.67 -7.85 7.92
C VAL A 102 -17.71 -8.97 6.88
N ASN A 103 -17.07 -8.75 5.72
CA ASN A 103 -17.06 -9.72 4.64
C ASN A 103 -15.73 -10.49 4.62
N GLY A 104 -15.77 -11.75 5.05
CA GLY A 104 -14.60 -12.64 5.07
C GLY A 104 -14.02 -12.95 3.69
N ASP A 105 -14.82 -12.85 2.62
CA ASP A 105 -14.39 -13.14 1.24
C ASP A 105 -13.75 -11.93 0.54
N GLN A 106 -13.70 -10.76 1.20
CA GLN A 106 -13.08 -9.57 0.62
C GLN A 106 -11.58 -9.80 0.40
N GLU A 107 -11.13 -9.61 -0.84
CA GLU A 107 -9.74 -9.82 -1.25
C GLU A 107 -8.93 -8.52 -1.29
N SER A 108 -7.63 -8.62 -1.00
CA SER A 108 -6.68 -7.54 -1.25
C SER A 108 -6.38 -7.43 -2.75
N THR A 109 -6.26 -6.20 -3.26
CA THR A 109 -5.82 -5.91 -4.63
C THR A 109 -4.29 -5.91 -4.79
N LEU A 110 -3.55 -6.09 -3.72
CA LEU A 110 -2.09 -6.24 -3.76
C LEU A 110 -1.68 -7.53 -4.51
N PRO A 111 -0.46 -7.61 -5.05
CA PRO A 111 0.06 -8.84 -5.61
C PRO A 111 0.04 -9.99 -4.59
N ALA A 112 -0.43 -11.17 -5.01
CA ALA A 112 -0.58 -12.34 -4.12
C ALA A 112 0.67 -12.69 -3.28
N PRO A 113 1.91 -12.57 -3.80
CA PRO A 113 3.12 -12.87 -3.03
C PRO A 113 3.35 -12.01 -1.79
N VAL A 114 2.64 -10.88 -1.64
CA VAL A 114 2.82 -9.98 -0.49
C VAL A 114 1.65 -10.02 0.51
N HIS A 115 0.61 -10.80 0.25
CA HIS A 115 -0.57 -10.83 1.13
C HIS A 115 -0.23 -11.26 2.56
N TYR A 116 0.70 -12.21 2.75
CA TYR A 116 1.12 -12.64 4.10
C TYR A 116 1.72 -11.51 4.95
N LEU A 117 2.25 -10.46 4.31
CA LEU A 117 2.81 -9.30 5.01
C LEU A 117 1.74 -8.54 5.78
N LEU A 118 0.47 -8.55 5.33
CA LEU A 118 -0.64 -7.94 6.05
C LEU A 118 -0.82 -8.59 7.44
N ALA A 119 -0.75 -9.93 7.49
CA ALA A 119 -0.86 -10.66 8.74
C ALA A 119 0.38 -10.48 9.65
N LEU A 120 1.58 -10.35 9.08
CA LEU A 120 2.80 -10.05 9.86
C LEU A 120 2.74 -8.65 10.50
N PHE A 121 2.24 -7.67 9.76
CA PHE A 121 2.05 -6.32 10.29
C PHE A 121 1.01 -6.30 11.42
N ALA A 122 -0.13 -6.97 11.23
CA ALA A 122 -1.16 -7.08 12.26
C ALA A 122 -0.63 -7.80 13.52
N ALA A 123 0.20 -8.85 13.35
CA ALA A 123 0.86 -9.51 14.48
C ALA A 123 1.80 -8.58 15.24
N ALA A 124 2.54 -7.71 14.54
CA ALA A 124 3.36 -6.69 15.19
C ALA A 124 2.50 -5.69 15.99
N ARG A 125 1.37 -5.24 15.42
CA ARG A 125 0.43 -4.34 16.10
C ARG A 125 -0.22 -4.97 17.33
N TYR A 126 -0.55 -6.26 17.26
CA TYR A 126 -1.09 -7.00 18.39
C TYR A 126 -0.10 -7.01 19.57
N TRP A 127 1.13 -7.40 19.34
CA TRP A 127 2.15 -7.45 20.40
C TRP A 127 2.56 -6.08 20.89
N ASP A 128 2.50 -5.04 20.06
CA ASP A 128 2.71 -3.64 20.47
C ASP A 128 1.60 -3.17 21.42
N MET A 129 0.35 -3.56 21.16
CA MET A 129 -0.81 -3.27 22.00
C MET A 129 -0.74 -4.03 23.34
N GLU A 130 -0.37 -5.31 23.32
CA GLU A 130 -0.26 -6.14 24.54
C GLU A 130 0.91 -5.70 25.43
N SER A 131 1.92 -5.03 24.86
CA SER A 131 3.18 -4.76 25.57
C SER A 131 3.06 -3.75 26.71
N GLU A 132 2.00 -2.98 26.85
CA GLU A 132 1.75 -1.95 27.90
C GLU A 132 2.99 -1.56 28.78
N GLY A 133 4.19 -1.63 28.20
CA GLY A 133 5.48 -1.33 28.85
C GLY A 133 6.27 -2.55 29.36
N ASP A 134 5.86 -3.77 29.07
CA ASP A 134 6.67 -4.96 29.35
C ASP A 134 7.70 -5.20 28.23
N GLY A 135 8.97 -5.37 28.63
CA GLY A 135 10.09 -5.47 27.70
C GLY A 135 10.09 -6.73 26.81
N GLU A 136 9.50 -7.86 27.25
CA GLU A 136 9.43 -9.09 26.45
C GLU A 136 8.43 -8.95 25.29
N GLU A 137 7.26 -8.41 25.55
CA GLU A 137 6.22 -8.25 24.53
C GLU A 137 6.60 -7.20 23.49
N SER A 138 7.28 -6.12 23.91
CA SER A 138 7.89 -5.15 23.00
C SER A 138 8.93 -5.79 22.05
N ALA A 139 9.69 -6.80 22.54
CA ALA A 139 10.61 -7.55 21.69
C ALA A 139 9.88 -8.42 20.66
N HIS A 140 8.71 -8.98 20.99
CA HIS A 140 7.85 -9.70 20.04
C HIS A 140 7.31 -8.78 18.94
N ALA A 141 6.81 -7.60 19.29
CA ALA A 141 6.37 -6.59 18.32
C ALA A 141 7.50 -6.23 17.33
N GLY A 142 8.70 -5.94 17.86
CA GLY A 142 9.90 -5.64 17.07
C GLY A 142 10.31 -6.76 16.12
N LYS A 143 10.18 -8.03 16.56
CA LYS A 143 10.47 -9.21 15.73
C LYS A 143 9.52 -9.29 14.53
N TRP A 144 8.21 -9.18 14.75
CA TRP A 144 7.22 -9.27 13.67
C TRP A 144 7.33 -8.10 12.70
N LEU A 145 7.58 -6.90 13.21
CA LEU A 145 7.81 -5.72 12.37
C LEU A 145 9.09 -5.88 11.51
N SER A 146 10.15 -6.48 12.06
CA SER A 146 11.36 -6.81 11.31
C SER A 146 11.07 -7.78 10.16
N TYR A 147 10.29 -8.84 10.39
CA TYR A 147 9.88 -9.77 9.33
C TYR A 147 9.03 -9.10 8.26
N TYR A 148 8.13 -8.20 8.65
CA TYR A 148 7.36 -7.40 7.72
C TYR A 148 8.26 -6.57 6.79
N TYR A 149 9.20 -5.80 7.33
CA TYR A 149 10.10 -4.97 6.52
C TYR A 149 11.08 -5.80 5.67
N GLN A 150 11.57 -6.92 6.17
CA GLN A 150 12.39 -7.83 5.37
C GLN A 150 11.61 -8.39 4.18
N GLY A 151 10.38 -8.83 4.41
CA GLY A 151 9.48 -9.31 3.36
C GLY A 151 9.13 -8.21 2.34
N LYS A 152 8.83 -7.00 2.80
CA LYS A 152 8.57 -5.83 1.96
C LYS A 152 9.77 -5.50 1.07
N ASN A 153 10.98 -5.45 1.63
CA ASN A 153 12.20 -5.18 0.87
C ASN A 153 12.50 -6.28 -0.15
N LEU A 154 12.29 -7.55 0.21
CA LEU A 154 12.44 -8.66 -0.71
C LEU A 154 11.44 -8.59 -1.87
N ALA A 155 10.18 -8.24 -1.58
CA ALA A 155 9.16 -8.05 -2.61
C ALA A 155 9.51 -6.90 -3.55
N ARG A 156 10.00 -5.76 -3.02
CA ARG A 156 10.49 -4.64 -3.83
C ARG A 156 11.61 -5.02 -4.80
N SER A 157 12.48 -5.95 -4.42
CA SER A 157 13.58 -6.41 -5.29
C SER A 157 13.13 -7.40 -6.38
N ARG A 158 11.97 -8.03 -6.22
CA ARG A 158 11.52 -9.14 -7.08
C ARG A 158 10.32 -8.81 -7.97
N LEU A 159 9.43 -7.92 -7.50
CA LEU A 159 8.23 -7.58 -8.27
C LEU A 159 8.55 -6.53 -9.34
N PRO A 160 8.17 -6.77 -10.62
CA PRO A 160 8.34 -5.80 -11.68
C PRO A 160 7.55 -4.52 -11.37
N GLY A 161 8.13 -3.36 -11.64
CA GLY A 161 7.50 -2.06 -11.38
C GLY A 161 7.45 -1.63 -9.91
N SER A 162 8.07 -2.40 -9.00
CA SER A 162 8.21 -2.03 -7.60
C SER A 162 9.28 -0.95 -7.35
N ARG A 163 10.21 -0.77 -8.27
CA ARG A 163 11.11 0.39 -8.26
C ARG A 163 10.35 1.56 -8.85
N SER A 164 10.13 2.60 -8.05
CA SER A 164 9.73 3.89 -8.60
C SER A 164 10.90 4.42 -9.43
N ASP A 165 10.77 4.42 -10.75
CA ASP A 165 11.66 5.20 -11.62
C ASP A 165 11.49 6.72 -11.35
N ALA A 166 10.70 7.09 -10.36
CA ALA A 166 10.43 8.45 -9.91
C ALA A 166 11.67 9.20 -9.38
N GLU A 167 12.78 8.51 -9.10
CA GLU A 167 14.04 9.16 -8.72
C GLU A 167 14.82 9.79 -9.89
N GLN A 168 14.37 9.60 -11.13
CA GLN A 168 15.05 10.19 -12.31
C GLN A 168 14.51 11.58 -12.71
N TRP A 169 13.49 12.09 -12.05
CA TRP A 169 12.93 13.40 -12.37
C TRP A 169 13.60 14.49 -11.52
N THR A 170 14.79 14.89 -11.93
CA THR A 170 15.44 16.11 -11.43
C THR A 170 14.55 17.29 -11.76
N VAL A 171 14.10 17.97 -10.71
CA VAL A 171 13.50 19.29 -10.82
C VAL A 171 14.57 20.22 -11.41
N ALA A 172 14.37 20.65 -12.64
CA ALA A 172 15.16 21.70 -13.26
C ALA A 172 14.55 23.06 -12.90
#